data_1ed40be46a7bedb63d7732ab7f904b3a
#
_entry.id   1ed40be46a7bedb63d7732ab7f904b3a
#
_cell.length_a   1.000
_cell.length_b   1.000
_cell.length_c   1.000
_cell.angle_alpha   90.00
_cell.angle_beta   90.00
_cell.angle_gamma   90.00
#
_symmetry.space_group_name_H-M   'P 1'
#
loop_
_entity.id
_entity.type
_entity.pdbx_description
1 polymer ?
#
loop_
_entity_poly.entity_id
_entity_poly.type
_entity_poly.pdbx_seq_one_letter_code
_entity_poly.pdbx_strand_id
1 'polypeptide(L)'
;MCIRDSSITADFYTNETGDVKKSVELEEGQQVQMFATISNGGNGGDRVTIELIDAPAWVVLSQDTALISKGGSDDIAIDVRAPASDATGDHTFQVKATSQDGTTTSTTGTLTITVVEKSTGSGSSTETVDEDEGLPGFGAISALAALGVALILRRRL
;
A
#
# COMPACT_ATOMS: atom_id res chain seq x y z
N MET A 1 -9.13 -44.25 -3.73
CA MET A 1 -9.60 -42.95 -4.19
C MET A 1 -9.05 -41.90 -3.22
N CYS A 2 -7.98 -41.22 -3.61
CA CYS A 2 -7.41 -40.18 -2.76
C CYS A 2 -8.29 -38.94 -2.91
N ILE A 3 -9.09 -38.67 -1.91
CA ILE A 3 -9.82 -37.41 -1.82
C ILE A 3 -8.77 -36.34 -1.53
N ARG A 4 -8.51 -35.47 -2.50
CA ARG A 4 -7.74 -34.25 -2.25
C ARG A 4 -8.66 -33.29 -1.51
N ASP A 5 -8.50 -33.21 -0.21
CA ASP A 5 -9.14 -32.16 0.55
C ASP A 5 -8.33 -30.90 0.35
N SER A 6 -8.78 -30.01 -0.50
CA SER A 6 -8.21 -28.68 -0.65
C SER A 6 -8.83 -27.78 0.42
N SER A 7 -7.99 -27.10 1.19
CA SER A 7 -8.41 -26.09 2.14
C SER A 7 -7.59 -24.84 1.86
N ILE A 8 -8.20 -23.86 1.23
CA ILE A 8 -7.54 -22.60 0.86
C ILE A 8 -8.06 -21.51 1.77
N THR A 9 -7.16 -20.72 2.31
CA THR A 9 -7.48 -19.50 3.06
C THR A 9 -6.73 -18.33 2.48
N ALA A 10 -7.34 -17.16 2.46
CA ALA A 10 -6.76 -15.93 1.96
C ALA A 10 -6.94 -14.79 2.96
N ASP A 11 -5.86 -14.12 3.28
CA ASP A 11 -5.83 -12.98 4.20
C ASP A 11 -4.99 -11.83 3.64
N PHE A 12 -5.32 -10.59 4.00
CA PHE A 12 -4.52 -9.42 3.63
C PHE A 12 -3.50 -9.05 4.70
N TYR A 13 -2.32 -8.61 4.28
CA TYR A 13 -1.38 -7.91 5.13
C TYR A 13 -0.58 -6.86 4.34
N THR A 14 0.03 -5.92 5.07
CA THR A 14 0.98 -4.96 4.50
C THR A 14 2.41 -5.34 4.88
N ASN A 15 3.36 -5.11 3.98
CA ASN A 15 4.71 -5.67 4.04
C ASN A 15 5.59 -5.20 5.21
N GLU A 16 5.27 -4.10 5.90
CA GLU A 16 6.22 -3.50 6.84
C GLU A 16 6.16 -4.06 8.27
N THR A 17 5.05 -4.63 8.68
CA THR A 17 4.87 -5.10 10.06
C THR A 17 4.17 -6.44 10.18
N GLY A 18 3.72 -7.04 9.07
CA GLY A 18 2.95 -8.29 9.09
C GLY A 18 1.54 -8.14 9.70
N ASP A 19 1.10 -6.90 9.94
CA ASP A 19 -0.21 -6.64 10.49
C ASP A 19 -1.29 -6.75 9.41
N VAL A 20 -2.38 -7.43 9.74
CA VAL A 20 -3.58 -7.46 8.90
C VAL A 20 -4.19 -6.07 8.85
N LYS A 21 -4.15 -5.44 7.68
CA LYS A 21 -4.78 -4.14 7.45
C LYS A 21 -6.12 -4.33 6.75
N LYS A 22 -7.15 -3.68 7.25
CA LYS A 22 -8.48 -3.64 6.63
C LYS A 22 -8.72 -2.36 5.84
N SER A 23 -7.85 -1.37 6.01
CA SER A 23 -7.88 -0.10 5.30
C SER A 23 -6.49 0.47 5.12
N VAL A 24 -6.29 1.14 4.00
CA VAL A 24 -5.06 1.85 3.64
C VAL A 24 -5.44 3.20 3.08
N GLU A 25 -4.79 4.26 3.53
CA GLU A 25 -4.94 5.62 3.01
C GLU A 25 -3.79 5.95 2.06
N LEU A 26 -4.10 6.51 0.90
CA LEU A 26 -3.15 6.92 -0.11
C LEU A 26 -3.50 8.31 -0.63
N GLU A 27 -2.49 9.15 -0.90
CA GLU A 27 -2.70 10.36 -1.68
C GLU A 27 -2.78 10.04 -3.18
N GLU A 28 -3.45 10.87 -3.94
CA GLU A 28 -3.46 10.78 -5.40
C GLU A 28 -2.04 10.72 -5.98
N GLY A 29 -1.81 9.80 -6.89
CA GLY A 29 -0.51 9.53 -7.49
C GLY A 29 0.45 8.68 -6.65
N GLN A 30 0.08 8.32 -5.43
CA GLN A 30 0.87 7.41 -4.60
C GLN A 30 0.66 5.95 -4.99
N GLN A 31 1.64 5.14 -4.62
CA GLN A 31 1.58 3.69 -4.81
C GLN A 31 1.97 2.98 -3.52
N VAL A 32 1.35 1.84 -3.29
CA VAL A 32 1.70 0.91 -2.21
C VAL A 32 1.65 -0.51 -2.75
N GLN A 33 2.53 -1.36 -2.27
CA GLN A 33 2.47 -2.79 -2.48
C GLN A 33 1.91 -3.46 -1.24
N MET A 34 0.91 -4.29 -1.44
CA MET A 34 0.27 -5.09 -0.43
C MET A 34 0.44 -6.57 -0.74
N PHE A 35 0.11 -7.42 0.20
CA PHE A 35 0.19 -8.86 0.01
C PHE A 35 -1.12 -9.52 0.44
N ALA A 36 -1.51 -10.54 -0.30
CA ALA A 36 -2.50 -11.50 0.11
C ALA A 36 -1.79 -12.83 0.38
N THR A 37 -1.84 -13.30 1.60
CA THR A 37 -1.32 -14.63 1.95
C THR A 37 -2.36 -15.68 1.60
N ILE A 38 -1.99 -16.60 0.73
CA ILE A 38 -2.82 -17.75 0.37
C ILE A 38 -2.21 -18.98 1.00
N SER A 39 -2.97 -19.68 1.83
CA SER A 39 -2.51 -20.87 2.53
C SER A 39 -3.25 -22.12 2.08
N ASN A 40 -2.53 -23.23 1.94
CA ASN A 40 -3.07 -24.53 1.58
C ASN A 40 -3.03 -25.48 2.80
N GLY A 41 -4.15 -25.62 3.50
CA GLY A 41 -4.33 -26.56 4.59
C GLY A 41 -4.73 -27.97 4.13
N GLY A 42 -4.82 -28.22 2.83
CA GLY A 42 -5.19 -29.51 2.28
C GLY A 42 -4.16 -30.61 2.44
N ASN A 43 -4.47 -31.81 1.96
CA ASN A 43 -3.63 -32.99 2.10
C ASN A 43 -2.61 -33.20 0.98
N GLY A 44 -2.59 -32.32 -0.03
CA GLY A 44 -1.67 -32.33 -1.17
C GLY A 44 -1.30 -30.92 -1.63
N GLY A 45 -0.29 -30.82 -2.50
CA GLY A 45 0.01 -29.55 -3.19
C GLY A 45 -1.12 -29.16 -4.14
N ASP A 46 -1.38 -27.87 -4.24
CA ASP A 46 -2.45 -27.32 -5.06
C ASP A 46 -1.97 -26.16 -5.92
N ARG A 47 -2.51 -26.07 -7.13
CA ARG A 47 -2.38 -24.88 -7.96
C ARG A 47 -3.62 -24.03 -7.74
N VAL A 48 -3.40 -22.83 -7.25
CA VAL A 48 -4.45 -21.90 -6.90
C VAL A 48 -4.54 -20.82 -7.96
N THR A 49 -5.73 -20.53 -8.45
CA THR A 49 -6.03 -19.36 -9.30
C THR A 49 -6.46 -18.20 -8.40
N ILE A 50 -5.94 -17.02 -8.66
CA ILE A 50 -6.13 -15.83 -7.84
C ILE A 50 -6.79 -14.75 -8.70
N GLU A 51 -7.85 -14.17 -8.19
CA GLU A 51 -8.64 -13.15 -8.87
C GLU A 51 -8.93 -11.98 -7.92
N LEU A 52 -8.97 -10.77 -8.47
CA LEU A 52 -9.49 -9.59 -7.77
C LEU A 52 -11.01 -9.50 -7.98
N ILE A 53 -11.75 -9.21 -6.92
CA ILE A 53 -13.20 -8.96 -6.94
C ILE A 53 -13.44 -7.49 -6.64
N ASP A 54 -14.22 -6.82 -7.49
CA ASP A 54 -14.63 -5.42 -7.37
C ASP A 54 -13.46 -4.42 -7.28
N ALA A 55 -12.27 -4.83 -7.77
CA ALA A 55 -11.09 -4.00 -7.72
C ALA A 55 -11.12 -2.90 -8.78
N PRO A 56 -10.70 -1.68 -8.43
CA PRO A 56 -10.45 -0.64 -9.41
C PRO A 56 -9.36 -1.04 -10.40
N ALA A 57 -9.37 -0.49 -11.61
CA ALA A 57 -8.42 -0.82 -12.67
C ALA A 57 -6.95 -0.51 -12.32
N TRP A 58 -6.71 0.31 -11.32
CA TRP A 58 -5.38 0.67 -10.82
C TRP A 58 -4.87 -0.24 -9.67
N VAL A 59 -5.62 -1.30 -9.35
CA VAL A 59 -5.20 -2.38 -8.45
C VAL A 59 -4.89 -3.60 -9.30
N VAL A 60 -3.68 -4.11 -9.23
CA VAL A 60 -3.20 -5.19 -10.09
C VAL A 60 -2.52 -6.28 -9.27
N LEU A 61 -2.81 -7.55 -9.59
CA LEU A 61 -2.06 -8.69 -9.06
C LEU A 61 -0.72 -8.84 -9.76
N SER A 62 0.32 -9.20 -9.02
CA SER A 62 1.62 -9.56 -9.60
C SER A 62 1.59 -10.92 -10.31
N GLN A 63 0.73 -11.81 -9.85
CA GLN A 63 0.51 -13.14 -10.43
C GLN A 63 -0.93 -13.58 -10.20
N ASP A 64 -1.48 -14.33 -11.13
CA ASP A 64 -2.84 -14.86 -11.11
C ASP A 64 -2.92 -16.35 -10.74
N THR A 65 -1.78 -16.99 -10.57
CA THR A 65 -1.68 -18.40 -10.18
C THR A 65 -0.51 -18.62 -9.23
N ALA A 66 -0.69 -19.51 -8.26
CA ALA A 66 0.36 -19.97 -7.35
C ALA A 66 0.32 -21.47 -7.17
N LEU A 67 1.48 -22.10 -7.02
CA LEU A 67 1.61 -23.53 -6.67
C LEU A 67 1.97 -23.63 -5.19
N ILE A 68 1.02 -24.01 -4.35
CA ILE A 68 1.19 -24.02 -2.90
C ILE A 68 1.29 -25.48 -2.43
N SER A 69 2.41 -25.82 -1.79
CA SER A 69 2.62 -27.14 -1.23
C SER A 69 1.65 -27.42 -0.09
N LYS A 70 1.45 -28.69 0.23
CA LYS A 70 0.67 -29.12 1.39
C LYS A 70 1.16 -28.42 2.68
N GLY A 71 0.25 -27.76 3.37
CA GLY A 71 0.54 -27.02 4.61
C GLY A 71 1.40 -25.78 4.41
N GLY A 72 1.65 -25.38 3.16
CA GLY A 72 2.40 -24.17 2.83
C GLY A 72 1.50 -22.96 2.60
N SER A 73 2.15 -21.81 2.42
CA SER A 73 1.51 -20.56 2.03
C SER A 73 2.37 -19.83 1.01
N ASP A 74 1.74 -18.95 0.26
CA ASP A 74 2.40 -18.04 -0.68
C ASP A 74 1.82 -16.65 -0.54
N ASP A 75 2.68 -15.63 -0.71
CA ASP A 75 2.32 -14.23 -0.57
C ASP A 75 2.23 -13.60 -1.95
N ILE A 76 1.01 -13.27 -2.32
CA ILE A 76 0.70 -12.68 -3.62
C ILE A 76 0.75 -11.18 -3.52
N ALA A 77 1.71 -10.58 -4.22
CA ALA A 77 1.83 -9.13 -4.23
C ALA A 77 0.70 -8.48 -5.05
N ILE A 78 0.17 -7.41 -4.50
CA ILE A 78 -0.88 -6.58 -5.08
C ILE A 78 -0.33 -5.17 -5.20
N ASP A 79 -0.14 -4.71 -6.41
CA ASP A 79 0.30 -3.35 -6.67
C ASP A 79 -0.91 -2.43 -6.74
N VAL A 80 -0.95 -1.46 -5.85
CA VAL A 80 -1.97 -0.43 -5.75
C VAL A 80 -1.36 0.89 -6.17
N ARG A 81 -1.85 1.48 -7.24
CA ARG A 81 -1.35 2.77 -7.74
C ARG A 81 -2.51 3.74 -7.91
N ALA A 82 -2.73 4.59 -6.91
CA ALA A 82 -3.76 5.62 -6.98
C ALA A 82 -3.51 6.54 -8.19
N PRO A 83 -4.53 6.81 -9.03
CA PRO A 83 -4.42 7.79 -10.11
C PRO A 83 -4.03 9.18 -9.57
N ALA A 84 -3.45 10.01 -10.44
CA ALA A 84 -3.02 11.36 -10.07
C ALA A 84 -4.18 12.35 -9.94
N SER A 85 -5.39 11.95 -10.33
CA SER A 85 -6.62 12.73 -10.24
C SER A 85 -7.85 11.83 -10.32
N ASP A 86 -8.98 12.32 -9.84
CA ASP A 86 -10.30 11.69 -10.00
C ASP A 86 -10.46 10.32 -9.30
N ALA A 87 -9.62 10.02 -8.34
CA ALA A 87 -9.69 8.77 -7.59
C ALA A 87 -10.03 8.94 -6.11
N THR A 88 -10.31 10.16 -5.65
CA THR A 88 -10.63 10.44 -4.25
C THR A 88 -11.86 9.67 -3.78
N GLY A 89 -11.78 9.16 -2.55
CA GLY A 89 -12.86 8.39 -1.92
C GLY A 89 -12.43 6.98 -1.52
N ASP A 90 -13.41 6.21 -1.08
CA ASP A 90 -13.21 4.85 -0.62
C ASP A 90 -13.44 3.85 -1.76
N HIS A 91 -12.44 3.03 -1.99
CA HIS A 91 -12.47 1.93 -2.95
C HIS A 91 -12.27 0.62 -2.20
N THR A 92 -13.13 -0.34 -2.46
CA THR A 92 -13.06 -1.64 -1.80
C THR A 92 -12.79 -2.74 -2.80
N PHE A 93 -12.04 -3.76 -2.37
CA PHE A 93 -11.85 -4.97 -3.16
C PHE A 93 -11.58 -6.18 -2.28
N GLN A 94 -11.62 -7.36 -2.87
CA GLN A 94 -11.28 -8.62 -2.24
C GLN A 94 -10.39 -9.45 -3.17
N VAL A 95 -9.64 -10.38 -2.60
CA VAL A 95 -8.92 -11.40 -3.36
C VAL A 95 -9.62 -12.73 -3.19
N LYS A 96 -9.90 -13.38 -4.31
CA LYS A 96 -10.48 -14.71 -4.38
C LYS A 96 -9.39 -15.70 -4.80
N ALA A 97 -9.25 -16.76 -4.05
CA ALA A 97 -8.37 -17.87 -4.35
C ALA A 97 -9.23 -19.12 -4.64
N THR A 98 -8.97 -19.78 -5.75
CA THR A 98 -9.71 -20.99 -6.19
C THR A 98 -8.72 -22.12 -6.43
N SER A 99 -8.96 -23.26 -5.81
CA SER A 99 -8.21 -24.51 -6.04
C SER A 99 -8.30 -24.98 -7.48
N GLN A 100 -7.30 -25.70 -7.97
CA GLN A 100 -7.27 -26.25 -9.33
C GLN A 100 -8.46 -27.17 -9.63
N ASP A 101 -9.00 -27.83 -8.63
CA ASP A 101 -10.18 -28.69 -8.80
C ASP A 101 -11.49 -27.89 -8.93
N GLY A 102 -11.45 -26.58 -8.70
CA GLY A 102 -12.60 -25.69 -8.75
C GLY A 102 -13.62 -25.86 -7.62
N THR A 103 -13.37 -26.79 -6.70
CA THR A 103 -14.34 -27.12 -5.62
C THR A 103 -14.12 -26.28 -4.38
N THR A 104 -12.88 -25.87 -4.12
CA THR A 104 -12.53 -25.07 -2.96
C THR A 104 -12.20 -23.64 -3.36
N THR A 105 -12.91 -22.71 -2.79
CA THR A 105 -12.72 -21.27 -3.01
C THR A 105 -12.66 -20.57 -1.65
N SER A 106 -11.74 -19.66 -1.50
CA SER A 106 -11.65 -18.74 -0.36
C SER A 106 -11.56 -17.30 -0.84
N THR A 107 -12.19 -16.41 -0.11
CA THR A 107 -12.13 -14.97 -0.39
C THR A 107 -11.63 -14.26 0.86
N THR A 108 -10.72 -13.32 0.69
CA THR A 108 -10.24 -12.46 1.78
C THR A 108 -11.38 -11.63 2.36
N GLY A 109 -11.17 -11.05 3.53
CA GLY A 109 -11.98 -9.92 3.98
C GLY A 109 -11.91 -8.76 2.97
N THR A 110 -12.84 -7.83 3.08
CA THR A 110 -12.82 -6.62 2.25
C THR A 110 -11.70 -5.70 2.72
N LEU A 111 -10.89 -5.24 1.78
CA LEU A 111 -9.93 -4.17 1.99
C LEU A 111 -10.49 -2.87 1.45
N THR A 112 -10.36 -1.80 2.22
CA THR A 112 -10.73 -0.44 1.81
C THR A 112 -9.47 0.36 1.53
N ILE A 113 -9.40 0.99 0.36
CA ILE A 113 -8.38 1.98 0.03
C ILE A 113 -9.06 3.33 0.00
N THR A 114 -8.67 4.22 0.90
CA THR A 114 -9.12 5.60 0.92
C THR A 114 -8.12 6.45 0.17
N VAL A 115 -8.51 6.97 -0.97
CA VAL A 115 -7.68 7.90 -1.74
C VAL A 115 -8.05 9.32 -1.35
N VAL A 116 -7.06 10.09 -0.89
CA VAL A 116 -7.21 11.50 -0.54
C VAL A 116 -6.53 12.38 -1.59
N GLU A 117 -7.01 13.62 -1.72
CA GLU A 117 -6.38 14.59 -2.60
C GLU A 117 -4.92 14.79 -2.20
N LYS A 118 -4.06 14.87 -3.22
CA LYS A 118 -2.66 15.22 -2.98
C LYS A 118 -2.59 16.61 -2.37
N SER A 119 -2.06 16.70 -1.15
CA SER A 119 -1.77 17.98 -0.50
C SER A 119 -0.74 18.74 -1.32
N THR A 120 -1.20 19.58 -2.25
CA THR A 120 -0.37 20.62 -2.82
C THR A 120 -0.17 21.64 -1.72
N GLY A 121 0.97 21.56 -1.04
CA GLY A 121 1.43 22.61 -0.14
C GLY A 121 1.57 23.89 -0.94
N SER A 122 0.46 24.60 -1.13
CA SER A 122 0.44 25.95 -1.62
C SER A 122 0.94 26.84 -0.50
N GLY A 123 2.24 26.99 -0.43
CA GLY A 123 2.85 28.14 0.20
C GLY A 123 2.58 29.39 -0.62
N SER A 124 1.32 29.77 -0.71
CA SER A 124 0.94 31.12 -1.15
C SER A 124 1.02 32.03 0.05
N SER A 125 2.21 32.51 0.34
CA SER A 125 2.37 33.79 1.05
C SER A 125 1.94 34.87 0.03
N THR A 126 0.69 35.20 0.05
CA THR A 126 0.21 36.45 -0.52
C THR A 126 0.73 37.56 0.41
N GLU A 127 1.92 38.07 0.15
CA GLU A 127 2.29 39.37 0.63
C GLU A 127 1.38 40.37 -0.09
N THR A 128 0.31 40.78 0.58
CA THR A 128 -0.35 42.04 0.30
C THR A 128 0.62 43.14 0.65
N VAL A 129 1.25 43.71 -0.38
CA VAL A 129 1.98 44.96 -0.25
C VAL A 129 0.92 46.03 -0.11
N ASP A 130 0.61 46.46 1.12
CA ASP A 130 -0.01 47.74 1.38
C ASP A 130 1.08 48.80 1.20
N GLU A 131 0.93 49.58 0.11
CA GLU A 131 1.63 50.83 -0.04
C GLU A 131 1.05 51.83 1.00
N ASP A 132 1.82 52.12 2.03
CA ASP A 132 1.66 53.36 2.78
C ASP A 132 3.05 53.96 3.07
N GLU A 133 3.14 55.25 2.69
CA GLU A 133 4.35 56.05 2.72
C GLU A 133 4.84 56.31 4.14
N GLY A 134 6.17 56.13 4.36
CA GLY A 134 6.81 56.59 5.61
C GLY A 134 8.25 56.16 5.74
N LEU A 135 9.17 57.05 5.43
CA LEU A 135 10.62 57.04 5.49
C LEU A 135 11.22 56.76 6.90
N PRO A 136 12.56 56.80 7.08
CA PRO A 136 13.50 55.68 6.97
C PRO A 136 14.17 55.44 8.35
N GLY A 137 14.63 54.24 8.56
CA GLY A 137 15.43 53.98 9.78
C GLY A 137 16.20 52.65 9.68
N PHE A 138 17.48 52.82 9.38
CA PHE A 138 18.65 52.00 9.72
C PHE A 138 18.45 50.73 10.54
N GLY A 139 19.02 49.63 10.08
CA GLY A 139 19.31 48.49 10.94
C GLY A 139 19.65 47.21 10.20
N ALA A 140 20.82 47.17 9.57
CA ALA A 140 21.43 45.93 9.18
C ALA A 140 21.85 45.13 10.41
N ILE A 141 21.35 43.91 10.59
CA ILE A 141 22.06 42.90 11.36
C ILE A 141 21.98 41.57 10.64
N SER A 142 23.07 41.22 10.03
CA SER A 142 23.44 39.89 9.59
C SER A 142 23.52 38.97 10.80
N ALA A 143 22.82 37.87 10.81
CA ALA A 143 23.14 36.75 11.67
C ALA A 143 23.22 35.47 10.83
N LEU A 144 24.42 35.20 10.39
CA LEU A 144 24.84 33.85 10.00
C LEU A 144 24.76 32.96 11.24
N ALA A 145 24.05 31.89 11.19
CA ALA A 145 24.22 30.78 12.11
C ALA A 145 24.46 29.51 11.31
N ALA A 146 25.71 29.10 11.44
CA ALA A 146 26.36 27.97 10.84
C ALA A 146 25.76 26.63 11.23
N LEU A 147 25.73 25.75 10.25
CA LEU A 147 26.13 24.34 10.21
C LEU A 147 26.49 23.69 11.55
N GLY A 148 25.73 22.64 11.87
CA GLY A 148 26.17 21.57 12.75
C GLY A 148 25.97 20.21 12.07
N VAL A 149 26.96 19.81 11.26
CA VAL A 149 27.09 18.42 10.82
C VAL A 149 27.75 17.64 11.95
N ALA A 150 26.99 16.79 12.64
CA ALA A 150 27.55 15.82 13.57
C ALA A 150 27.64 14.46 12.88
N LEU A 151 28.80 14.20 12.32
CA LEU A 151 29.22 12.88 11.83
C LEU A 151 29.58 12.02 13.05
N ILE A 152 28.74 11.06 13.41
CA ILE A 152 29.09 10.04 14.41
C ILE A 152 29.56 8.78 13.70
N LEU A 153 30.85 8.71 13.54
CA LEU A 153 31.56 7.47 13.18
C LEU A 153 31.65 6.62 14.45
N ARG A 154 30.95 5.51 14.54
CA ARG A 154 31.13 4.53 15.60
C ARG A 154 31.91 3.34 15.05
N ARG A 155 33.21 3.35 15.39
CA ARG A 155 34.16 2.27 15.14
C ARG A 155 33.90 1.12 16.11
N ARG A 156 33.94 -0.10 15.57
CA ARG A 156 33.97 -1.36 16.32
C ARG A 156 35.28 -1.51 17.10
N LEU A 157 35.18 -2.05 18.27
CA LEU A 157 36.09 -3.05 18.84
C LEU A 157 35.23 -4.16 19.41
#